data_54ab3834997ebd055befa2edc5f12b12
#
_entry.id   54ab3834997ebd055befa2edc5f12b12
#
_cell.length_a   1.000
_cell.length_b   1.000
_cell.length_c   1.000
_cell.angle_alpha   90.00
_cell.angle_beta   90.00
_cell.angle_gamma   90.00
#
_symmetry.space_group_name_H-M   'P 1'
#
loop_
_entity.id
_entity.type
_entity.pdbx_description
1 polymer ?
#
loop_
_entity_poly.entity_id
_entity_poly.type
_entity_poly.pdbx_seq_one_letter_code
_entity_poly.pdbx_strand_id
1 'polypeptide(L)'
;MVLALKHLAKKKATIKPRDAATLILVRFDGPRPRILMGQRHEGHAFMPNKYVFPGGRCEASDGRLPVVNEGELVTLQKLKLRMGAKPSHRKARGVLVAALRETFEETGLLAGRATAGAAPDLSGLIYFARAITPPGRSRRFDSRFFVADASIVSNLDAPHPLENEELLQINWVTLAEALGLNLPSITREILLLLQPFLAQNRLPPAGCPVSFQHNRGKSWRVEQLNLTFGTG
;
A
#
# COMPACT_ATOMS: atom_id res chain seq x y z
N MET A 1 -5.58 -45.15 39.34
CA MET A 1 -4.45 -44.75 38.45
C MET A 1 -5.07 -44.04 37.25
N VAL A 2 -5.23 -42.72 37.34
CA VAL A 2 -5.94 -41.89 36.32
C VAL A 2 -4.88 -41.27 35.42
N LEU A 3 -4.82 -41.69 34.16
CA LEU A 3 -3.97 -41.12 33.12
C LEU A 3 -4.48 -39.72 32.73
N ALA A 4 -3.76 -38.68 33.14
CA ALA A 4 -3.97 -37.32 32.68
C ALA A 4 -3.49 -37.19 31.24
N LEU A 5 -4.40 -37.21 30.28
CA LEU A 5 -4.16 -36.83 28.88
C LEU A 5 -3.87 -35.32 28.81
N LYS A 6 -2.59 -34.98 28.84
CA LYS A 6 -2.14 -33.62 28.49
C LYS A 6 -2.47 -33.37 26.98
N HIS A 7 -3.53 -32.62 26.73
CA HIS A 7 -3.80 -32.07 25.43
C HIS A 7 -2.69 -31.04 25.12
N LEU A 8 -1.67 -31.48 24.42
CA LEU A 8 -0.72 -30.58 23.74
C LEU A 8 -1.44 -29.87 22.62
N ALA A 9 -1.95 -28.67 22.91
CA ALA A 9 -2.45 -27.78 21.89
C ALA A 9 -1.31 -27.48 20.90
N LYS A 10 -1.33 -28.12 19.74
CA LYS A 10 -0.41 -27.83 18.62
C LYS A 10 -0.46 -26.32 18.37
N LYS A 11 0.63 -25.59 18.67
CA LYS A 11 0.79 -24.19 18.26
C LYS A 11 0.52 -24.13 16.76
N LYS A 12 -0.61 -23.53 16.34
CA LYS A 12 -0.89 -23.27 14.93
C LYS A 12 0.28 -22.50 14.35
N ALA A 13 0.93 -23.04 13.32
CA ALA A 13 2.03 -22.38 12.64
C ALA A 13 1.58 -20.98 12.19
N THR A 14 2.32 -19.95 12.58
CA THR A 14 1.98 -18.58 12.22
C THR A 14 2.31 -18.36 10.74
N ILE A 15 1.32 -18.06 9.94
CA ILE A 15 1.50 -17.74 8.52
C ILE A 15 2.44 -16.55 8.38
N LYS A 16 3.50 -16.68 7.57
CA LYS A 16 4.43 -15.59 7.28
C LYS A 16 3.71 -14.52 6.44
N PRO A 17 3.80 -13.22 6.79
CA PRO A 17 3.27 -12.15 5.97
C PRO A 17 3.93 -12.13 4.59
N ARG A 18 3.14 -11.92 3.52
CA ARG A 18 3.61 -11.73 2.16
C ARG A 18 3.83 -10.25 1.89
N ASP A 19 4.89 -9.90 1.19
CA ASP A 19 5.12 -8.52 0.77
C ASP A 19 3.99 -8.05 -0.15
N ALA A 20 3.50 -6.86 0.10
CA ALA A 20 2.43 -6.22 -0.67
C ALA A 20 2.68 -4.71 -0.79
N ALA A 21 2.12 -4.12 -1.84
CA ALA A 21 2.22 -2.69 -2.13
C ALA A 21 0.83 -2.13 -2.46
N THR A 22 0.59 -0.91 -2.03
CA THR A 22 -0.69 -0.20 -2.20
C THR A 22 -0.40 1.22 -2.62
N LEU A 23 -1.10 1.74 -3.62
CA LEU A 23 -0.97 3.10 -4.10
C LEU A 23 -2.20 3.93 -3.74
N ILE A 24 -1.96 5.07 -3.12
CA ILE A 24 -2.96 6.07 -2.77
C ILE A 24 -2.79 7.23 -3.73
N LEU A 25 -3.62 7.27 -4.77
CA LEU A 25 -3.64 8.39 -5.72
C LEU A 25 -4.52 9.51 -5.19
N VAL A 26 -4.01 10.74 -5.24
CA VAL A 26 -4.73 11.94 -4.80
C VAL A 26 -4.83 12.94 -5.96
N ARG A 27 -6.04 13.39 -6.27
CA ARG A 27 -6.31 14.48 -7.24
C ARG A 27 -6.51 15.80 -6.52
N PHE A 28 -5.88 16.86 -7.05
CA PHE A 28 -5.99 18.25 -6.56
C PHE A 28 -6.67 19.20 -7.55
N ASP A 29 -7.33 18.68 -8.56
CA ASP A 29 -7.99 19.40 -9.66
C ASP A 29 -9.40 19.91 -9.33
N GLY A 30 -9.81 19.85 -8.09
CA GLY A 30 -11.13 20.30 -7.61
C GLY A 30 -11.03 21.13 -6.32
N PRO A 31 -12.18 21.56 -5.77
CA PRO A 31 -12.22 22.39 -4.57
C PRO A 31 -11.70 21.68 -3.32
N ARG A 32 -11.66 20.36 -3.35
CA ARG A 32 -11.11 19.50 -2.29
C ARG A 32 -10.33 18.35 -2.90
N PRO A 33 -9.23 17.90 -2.26
CA PRO A 33 -8.52 16.71 -2.70
C PRO A 33 -9.44 15.48 -2.72
N ARG A 34 -9.30 14.65 -3.75
CA ARG A 34 -10.03 13.40 -3.93
C ARG A 34 -9.06 12.24 -4.00
N ILE A 35 -9.44 11.13 -3.41
CA ILE A 35 -8.63 9.91 -3.29
C ILE A 35 -9.28 8.81 -4.12
N LEU A 36 -8.49 8.05 -4.87
CA LEU A 36 -8.97 6.88 -5.60
C LEU A 36 -9.23 5.73 -4.65
N MET A 37 -10.44 5.19 -4.67
CA MET A 37 -10.82 4.01 -3.90
C MET A 37 -11.73 3.10 -4.72
N GLY A 38 -11.67 1.79 -4.44
CA GLY A 38 -12.56 0.80 -5.03
C GLY A 38 -13.14 -0.13 -3.98
N GLN A 39 -14.31 -0.70 -4.25
CA GLN A 39 -14.96 -1.68 -3.39
C GLN A 39 -14.51 -3.09 -3.80
N ARG A 40 -14.02 -3.88 -2.87
CA ARG A 40 -13.70 -5.28 -3.12
C ARG A 40 -14.96 -6.09 -3.42
N HIS A 41 -14.88 -6.90 -4.46
CA HIS A 41 -15.98 -7.83 -4.81
C HIS A 41 -16.35 -8.72 -3.62
N GLU A 42 -17.64 -9.08 -3.49
CA GLU A 42 -18.15 -9.92 -2.39
C GLU A 42 -17.51 -11.31 -2.34
N GLY A 43 -17.16 -11.89 -3.48
CA GLY A 43 -16.45 -13.17 -3.61
C GLY A 43 -14.97 -13.11 -3.17
N HIS A 44 -14.46 -11.94 -2.79
CA HIS A 44 -13.04 -11.82 -2.44
C HIS A 44 -12.74 -12.52 -1.10
N ALA A 45 -11.75 -13.41 -1.09
CA ALA A 45 -11.40 -14.21 0.10
C ALA A 45 -10.82 -13.40 1.27
N PHE A 46 -10.49 -12.11 1.08
CA PHE A 46 -9.94 -11.23 2.10
C PHE A 46 -10.61 -9.88 2.10
N MET A 47 -11.34 -9.56 3.16
CA MET A 47 -12.09 -8.30 3.35
C MET A 47 -13.08 -7.99 2.21
N PRO A 48 -14.07 -8.88 1.91
CA PRO A 48 -15.10 -8.60 0.91
C PRO A 48 -15.92 -7.36 1.27
N ASN A 49 -16.50 -6.71 0.27
CA ASN A 49 -17.38 -5.54 0.40
C ASN A 49 -16.74 -4.34 1.14
N LYS A 50 -15.40 -4.30 1.27
CA LYS A 50 -14.68 -3.18 1.86
C LYS A 50 -14.13 -2.26 0.78
N TYR A 51 -14.18 -0.95 1.05
CA TYR A 51 -13.49 0.02 0.22
C TYR A 51 -12.01 0.10 0.59
N VAL A 52 -11.16 0.01 -0.41
CA VAL A 52 -9.70 -0.02 -0.26
C VAL A 52 -9.04 0.85 -1.33
N PHE A 53 -7.76 1.14 -1.14
CA PHE A 53 -6.90 1.65 -2.21
C PHE A 53 -6.47 0.51 -3.14
N PRO A 54 -6.17 0.76 -4.42
CA PRO A 54 -5.58 -0.23 -5.31
C PRO A 54 -4.28 -0.80 -4.74
N GLY A 55 -4.06 -2.09 -4.92
CA GLY A 55 -2.83 -2.73 -4.49
C GLY A 55 -2.95 -4.20 -4.14
N GLY A 56 -1.83 -4.90 -4.25
CA GLY A 56 -1.77 -6.33 -4.07
C GLY A 56 -0.39 -6.84 -3.71
N ARG A 57 -0.07 -8.08 -4.07
CA ARG A 57 1.16 -8.76 -3.67
C ARG A 57 2.34 -8.33 -4.54
N CYS A 58 3.51 -8.16 -3.90
CA CYS A 58 4.74 -8.05 -4.66
C CYS A 58 5.13 -9.42 -5.23
N GLU A 59 5.52 -9.42 -6.49
CA GLU A 59 6.03 -10.60 -7.19
C GLU A 59 7.56 -10.56 -7.32
N ALA A 60 8.18 -11.72 -7.50
CA ALA A 60 9.63 -11.79 -7.69
C ALA A 60 10.09 -11.15 -9.02
N SER A 61 9.20 -11.05 -10.00
CA SER A 61 9.37 -10.38 -11.29
C SER A 61 9.46 -8.86 -11.14
N ASP A 62 8.70 -8.23 -10.24
CA ASP A 62 8.62 -6.78 -10.09
C ASP A 62 9.99 -6.11 -9.94
N GLY A 63 10.88 -6.71 -9.14
CA GLY A 63 12.23 -6.18 -8.96
C GLY A 63 13.18 -6.37 -10.15
N ARG A 64 12.75 -7.08 -11.21
CA ARG A 64 13.56 -7.34 -12.42
C ARG A 64 13.13 -6.47 -13.60
N LEU A 65 11.92 -5.92 -13.53
CA LEU A 65 11.41 -5.08 -14.60
C LEU A 65 12.31 -3.85 -14.81
N PRO A 66 12.59 -3.48 -16.05
CA PRO A 66 13.24 -2.20 -16.33
C PRO A 66 12.34 -1.05 -15.87
N VAL A 67 12.93 0.05 -15.44
CA VAL A 67 12.23 1.27 -15.07
C VAL A 67 12.88 2.45 -15.77
N VAL A 68 12.08 3.49 -16.05
CA VAL A 68 12.59 4.76 -16.63
C VAL A 68 13.34 5.56 -15.56
N ASN A 69 12.79 5.57 -14.35
CA ASN A 69 13.34 6.27 -13.19
C ASN A 69 13.18 5.38 -11.94
N GLU A 70 14.23 5.30 -11.13
CA GLU A 70 14.25 4.48 -9.90
C GLU A 70 13.43 5.09 -8.75
N GLY A 71 12.91 6.30 -8.93
CA GLY A 71 12.19 7.03 -7.88
C GLY A 71 13.14 7.75 -6.90
N GLU A 72 12.56 8.31 -5.86
CA GLU A 72 13.27 9.10 -4.88
C GLU A 72 14.23 8.24 -4.02
N LEU A 73 15.50 8.64 -3.93
CA LEU A 73 16.50 7.93 -3.13
C LEU A 73 16.05 7.74 -1.67
N VAL A 74 15.43 8.78 -1.09
CA VAL A 74 14.88 8.73 0.28
C VAL A 74 13.82 7.66 0.44
N THR A 75 12.94 7.48 -0.55
CA THR A 75 11.92 6.42 -0.58
C THR A 75 12.56 5.03 -0.62
N LEU A 76 13.53 4.82 -1.50
CA LEU A 76 14.27 3.56 -1.62
C LEU A 76 15.06 3.21 -0.34
N GLN A 77 15.67 4.20 0.30
CA GLN A 77 16.39 4.01 1.55
C GLN A 77 15.44 3.63 2.69
N LYS A 78 14.31 4.31 2.84
CA LYS A 78 13.29 3.99 3.84
C LYS A 78 12.69 2.60 3.64
N LEU A 79 12.45 2.17 2.40
CA LEU A 79 11.94 0.83 2.09
C LEU A 79 12.87 -0.28 2.58
N LYS A 80 14.19 -0.03 2.61
CA LYS A 80 15.17 -1.00 3.14
C LYS A 80 15.13 -1.11 4.66
N LEU A 81 14.58 -0.11 5.36
CA LEU A 81 14.44 -0.17 6.82
C LEU A 81 13.48 -1.31 7.21
N ARG A 82 14.01 -2.21 8.06
CA ARG A 82 13.24 -3.37 8.56
C ARG A 82 12.62 -4.26 7.46
N MET A 83 13.24 -4.31 6.28
CA MET A 83 12.80 -5.12 5.14
C MET A 83 13.00 -6.64 5.33
N GLY A 84 13.49 -7.09 6.48
CA GLY A 84 13.77 -8.51 6.74
C GLY A 84 15.21 -8.92 6.39
N ALA A 85 15.48 -10.21 6.20
CA ALA A 85 16.81 -10.80 6.29
C ALA A 85 17.84 -10.31 5.26
N LYS A 86 17.45 -9.79 4.11
CA LYS A 86 18.36 -9.29 3.06
C LYS A 86 17.74 -8.09 2.34
N PRO A 87 17.82 -6.89 2.93
CA PRO A 87 17.40 -5.67 2.25
C PRO A 87 18.27 -5.47 1.01
N SER A 88 17.64 -5.12 -0.11
CA SER A 88 18.36 -4.82 -1.35
C SER A 88 17.63 -3.73 -2.13
N HIS A 89 18.37 -2.99 -2.96
CA HIS A 89 17.82 -2.01 -3.89
C HIS A 89 16.77 -2.64 -4.81
N ARG A 90 17.07 -3.81 -5.38
CA ARG A 90 16.16 -4.56 -6.23
C ARG A 90 14.82 -4.90 -5.56
N LYS A 91 14.84 -5.30 -4.27
CA LYS A 91 13.60 -5.55 -3.52
C LYS A 91 12.82 -4.27 -3.26
N ALA A 92 13.51 -3.19 -2.88
CA ALA A 92 12.87 -1.89 -2.66
C ALA A 92 12.20 -1.37 -3.94
N ARG A 93 12.91 -1.41 -5.07
CA ARG A 93 12.36 -1.10 -6.39
C ARG A 93 11.16 -1.97 -6.75
N GLY A 94 11.24 -3.29 -6.53
CA GLY A 94 10.15 -4.21 -6.81
C GLY A 94 8.86 -3.88 -6.05
N VAL A 95 8.95 -3.35 -4.83
CA VAL A 95 7.76 -2.92 -4.08
C VAL A 95 7.11 -1.69 -4.73
N LEU A 96 7.89 -0.74 -5.26
CA LEU A 96 7.36 0.41 -6.01
C LEU A 96 6.72 -0.02 -7.33
N VAL A 97 7.38 -0.91 -8.07
CA VAL A 97 6.84 -1.47 -9.31
C VAL A 97 5.53 -2.21 -9.06
N ALA A 98 5.47 -3.03 -7.99
CA ALA A 98 4.24 -3.73 -7.60
C ALA A 98 3.07 -2.77 -7.35
N ALA A 99 3.31 -1.63 -6.68
CA ALA A 99 2.26 -0.64 -6.44
C ALA A 99 1.65 -0.10 -7.75
N LEU A 100 2.49 0.20 -8.75
CA LEU A 100 2.04 0.67 -10.06
C LEU A 100 1.37 -0.44 -10.88
N ARG A 101 1.93 -1.66 -10.86
CA ARG A 101 1.37 -2.81 -11.58
C ARG A 101 -0.02 -3.17 -11.07
N GLU A 102 -0.17 -3.34 -9.78
CA GLU A 102 -1.46 -3.66 -9.15
C GLU A 102 -2.50 -2.55 -9.40
N THR A 103 -2.08 -1.28 -9.33
CA THR A 103 -2.97 -0.16 -9.67
C THR A 103 -3.47 -0.27 -11.11
N PHE A 104 -2.59 -0.59 -12.07
CA PHE A 104 -3.00 -0.79 -13.46
C PHE A 104 -3.92 -2.00 -13.61
N GLU A 105 -3.57 -3.14 -13.02
CA GLU A 105 -4.35 -4.39 -13.09
C GLU A 105 -5.74 -4.23 -12.50
N GLU A 106 -5.88 -3.50 -11.39
CA GLU A 106 -7.16 -3.32 -10.70
C GLU A 106 -8.01 -2.15 -11.24
N THR A 107 -7.39 -1.13 -11.88
CA THR A 107 -8.11 0.11 -12.24
C THR A 107 -7.97 0.53 -13.70
N GLY A 108 -7.03 -0.06 -14.46
CA GLY A 108 -6.68 0.38 -15.81
C GLY A 108 -5.90 1.70 -15.86
N LEU A 109 -5.61 2.33 -14.73
CA LEU A 109 -4.89 3.61 -14.68
C LEU A 109 -3.38 3.41 -14.91
N LEU A 110 -2.84 4.18 -15.87
CA LEU A 110 -1.43 4.15 -16.25
C LEU A 110 -0.59 5.09 -15.35
N ALA A 111 -0.51 4.76 -14.05
CA ALA A 111 0.30 5.50 -13.12
C ALA A 111 1.79 5.28 -13.41
N GLY A 112 2.56 6.37 -13.56
CA GLY A 112 3.99 6.33 -13.89
C GLY A 112 4.32 5.68 -15.23
N ARG A 113 3.36 5.57 -16.17
CA ARG A 113 3.56 4.95 -17.48
C ARG A 113 2.93 5.78 -18.60
N ALA A 114 3.63 5.88 -19.72
CA ALA A 114 3.06 6.51 -20.92
C ALA A 114 2.02 5.59 -21.62
N THR A 115 2.27 4.28 -21.62
CA THR A 115 1.38 3.24 -22.18
C THR A 115 1.44 1.98 -21.32
N ALA A 116 0.48 1.05 -21.49
CA ALA A 116 0.41 -0.21 -20.75
C ALA A 116 1.71 -1.06 -20.83
N GLY A 117 2.40 -1.05 -21.97
CA GLY A 117 3.64 -1.79 -22.19
C GLY A 117 4.92 -1.01 -21.85
N ALA A 118 4.83 0.25 -21.47
CA ALA A 118 6.00 1.07 -21.17
C ALA A 118 6.64 0.70 -19.82
N ALA A 119 7.96 0.87 -19.73
CA ALA A 119 8.67 0.79 -18.47
C ALA A 119 8.17 1.88 -17.50
N PRO A 120 7.91 1.57 -16.23
CA PRO A 120 7.38 2.54 -15.28
C PRO A 120 8.44 3.55 -14.84
N ASP A 121 8.00 4.78 -14.63
CA ASP A 121 8.70 5.82 -13.88
C ASP A 121 8.23 5.75 -12.42
N LEU A 122 9.16 5.57 -11.49
CA LEU A 122 8.85 5.43 -10.05
C LEU A 122 8.93 6.76 -9.30
N SER A 123 9.17 7.87 -10.01
CA SER A 123 9.17 9.20 -9.40
C SER A 123 7.79 9.59 -8.86
N GLY A 124 7.77 10.45 -7.85
CA GLY A 124 6.54 10.90 -7.22
C GLY A 124 5.88 9.90 -6.25
N LEU A 125 6.41 8.67 -6.11
CA LEU A 125 5.92 7.70 -5.14
C LEU A 125 6.50 7.97 -3.75
N ILE A 126 5.68 8.44 -2.82
CA ILE A 126 6.06 8.75 -1.45
C ILE A 126 5.74 7.57 -0.54
N TYR A 127 6.75 6.94 0.07
CA TYR A 127 6.53 5.88 1.05
C TYR A 127 6.01 6.47 2.37
N PHE A 128 4.74 6.27 2.64
CA PHE A 128 3.99 6.95 3.69
C PHE A 128 3.70 6.08 4.91
N ALA A 129 3.27 4.84 4.70
CA ALA A 129 2.93 3.94 5.79
C ALA A 129 3.26 2.47 5.48
N ARG A 130 3.39 1.66 6.53
CA ARG A 130 3.56 0.21 6.47
C ARG A 130 2.70 -0.45 7.53
N ALA A 131 2.04 -1.55 7.17
CA ALA A 131 1.26 -2.33 8.12
C ALA A 131 1.46 -3.83 7.91
N ILE A 132 1.66 -4.56 9.00
CA ILE A 132 1.74 -6.02 8.98
C ILE A 132 0.48 -6.60 9.58
N THR A 133 -0.25 -7.41 8.79
CA THR A 133 -1.46 -8.09 9.26
C THR A 133 -1.17 -8.89 10.54
N PRO A 134 -1.99 -8.75 11.60
CA PRO A 134 -1.82 -9.46 12.86
C PRO A 134 -1.71 -10.98 12.69
N PRO A 135 -1.02 -11.69 13.61
CA PRO A 135 -1.05 -13.15 13.69
C PRO A 135 -2.49 -13.68 13.85
N GLY A 136 -2.72 -14.93 13.42
CA GLY A 136 -4.03 -15.58 13.56
C GLY A 136 -5.01 -15.33 12.42
N ARG A 137 -4.67 -14.48 11.45
CA ARG A 137 -5.47 -14.28 10.23
C ARG A 137 -5.15 -15.36 9.19
N SER A 138 -6.15 -15.75 8.39
CA SER A 138 -6.03 -16.74 7.31
C SER A 138 -5.09 -16.29 6.17
N ARG A 139 -4.97 -14.98 5.97
CA ARG A 139 -4.00 -14.35 5.06
C ARG A 139 -3.30 -13.23 5.78
N ARG A 140 -2.00 -13.09 5.54
CA ARG A 140 -1.20 -12.02 6.15
C ARG A 140 -0.35 -11.34 5.11
N PHE A 141 -0.33 -10.01 5.19
CA PHE A 141 0.43 -9.14 4.31
C PHE A 141 1.34 -8.22 5.13
N ASP A 142 2.47 -7.88 4.55
CA ASP A 142 3.35 -6.81 4.95
C ASP A 142 3.21 -5.71 3.90
N SER A 143 2.20 -4.87 4.07
CA SER A 143 1.77 -3.88 3.08
C SER A 143 2.51 -2.56 3.24
N ARG A 144 3.08 -2.04 2.14
CA ARG A 144 3.67 -0.71 2.05
C ARG A 144 2.70 0.17 1.30
N PHE A 145 2.40 1.32 1.87
CA PHE A 145 1.47 2.30 1.31
C PHE A 145 2.25 3.49 0.77
N PHE A 146 2.04 3.74 -0.51
CA PHE A 146 2.60 4.88 -1.22
C PHE A 146 1.52 5.90 -1.48
N VAL A 147 1.88 7.18 -1.42
CA VAL A 147 1.02 8.29 -1.81
C VAL A 147 1.63 8.96 -3.02
N ALA A 148 0.81 9.30 -4.01
CA ALA A 148 1.24 10.05 -5.19
C ALA A 148 0.15 11.00 -5.66
N ASP A 149 0.58 12.10 -6.29
CA ASP A 149 -0.31 12.97 -7.05
C ASP A 149 -0.84 12.23 -8.28
N ALA A 150 -2.13 12.37 -8.58
CA ALA A 150 -2.73 11.74 -9.75
C ALA A 150 -2.20 12.28 -11.08
N SER A 151 -1.44 13.37 -11.08
CA SER A 151 -0.73 13.88 -12.27
C SER A 151 0.28 12.89 -12.85
N ILE A 152 0.71 11.87 -12.07
CA ILE A 152 1.54 10.78 -12.62
C ILE A 152 0.77 9.79 -13.51
N VAL A 153 -0.56 9.92 -13.61
CA VAL A 153 -1.42 9.04 -14.40
C VAL A 153 -1.62 9.63 -15.79
N SER A 154 -1.12 8.97 -16.83
CA SER A 154 -1.17 9.47 -18.22
C SER A 154 -2.57 9.38 -18.85
N ASN A 155 -3.43 8.49 -18.38
CA ASN A 155 -4.80 8.27 -18.88
C ASN A 155 -5.89 8.64 -17.85
N LEU A 156 -5.63 9.65 -17.03
CA LEU A 156 -6.48 10.00 -15.87
C LEU A 156 -7.94 10.29 -16.25
N ASP A 157 -8.18 10.90 -17.41
CA ASP A 157 -9.50 11.28 -17.90
C ASP A 157 -10.09 10.29 -18.92
N ALA A 158 -9.38 9.18 -19.19
CA ALA A 158 -9.92 8.10 -20.00
C ALA A 158 -11.00 7.33 -19.22
N PRO A 159 -12.05 6.81 -19.92
CA PRO A 159 -12.99 5.91 -19.28
C PRO A 159 -12.22 4.74 -18.64
N HIS A 160 -12.53 4.43 -17.41
CA HIS A 160 -11.92 3.29 -16.73
C HIS A 160 -12.38 2.00 -17.44
N PRO A 161 -11.51 1.30 -18.20
CA PRO A 161 -11.96 0.25 -19.11
C PRO A 161 -12.26 -1.08 -18.42
N LEU A 162 -12.07 -1.18 -17.11
CA LEU A 162 -12.13 -2.47 -16.46
C LEU A 162 -13.12 -2.41 -15.29
N GLU A 163 -14.33 -2.96 -15.50
CA GLU A 163 -14.98 -3.69 -14.42
C GLU A 163 -14.08 -4.90 -14.15
N ASN A 164 -13.11 -4.72 -13.31
CA ASN A 164 -12.21 -5.78 -12.88
C ASN A 164 -12.96 -6.57 -11.81
N GLU A 165 -12.84 -7.92 -11.84
CA GLU A 165 -13.47 -8.79 -10.84
C GLU A 165 -12.94 -8.54 -9.41
N GLU A 166 -11.85 -7.79 -9.25
CA GLU A 166 -11.21 -7.55 -7.96
C GLU A 166 -11.70 -6.27 -7.26
N LEU A 167 -11.78 -5.15 -7.98
CA LEU A 167 -12.28 -3.88 -7.46
C LEU A 167 -13.48 -3.38 -8.28
N LEU A 168 -14.61 -3.25 -7.61
CA LEU A 168 -15.84 -2.65 -8.14
C LEU A 168 -15.93 -1.19 -7.71
N GLN A 169 -16.80 -0.43 -8.38
CA GLN A 169 -17.14 0.95 -7.98
C GLN A 169 -15.90 1.81 -7.70
N ILE A 170 -14.95 1.80 -8.64
CA ILE A 170 -13.75 2.64 -8.53
C ILE A 170 -14.17 4.10 -8.68
N ASN A 171 -13.94 4.91 -7.64
CA ASN A 171 -14.34 6.30 -7.59
C ASN A 171 -13.29 7.19 -6.94
N TRP A 172 -13.29 8.46 -7.36
CA TRP A 172 -12.56 9.54 -6.72
C TRP A 172 -13.43 10.17 -5.64
N VAL A 173 -13.08 9.96 -4.39
CA VAL A 173 -13.86 10.42 -3.22
C VAL A 173 -13.07 11.40 -2.37
N THR A 174 -13.74 12.38 -1.79
CA THR A 174 -13.15 13.26 -0.78
C THR A 174 -12.80 12.47 0.49
N LEU A 175 -11.94 13.01 1.34
CA LEU A 175 -11.62 12.37 2.62
C LEU A 175 -12.88 12.16 3.49
N ALA A 176 -13.81 13.12 3.51
CA ALA A 176 -15.04 13.01 4.29
C ALA A 176 -15.93 11.86 3.79
N GLU A 177 -16.12 11.75 2.47
CA GLU A 177 -16.84 10.62 1.85
C GLU A 177 -16.15 9.29 2.13
N ALA A 178 -14.82 9.23 1.92
CA ALA A 178 -14.02 8.03 2.20
C ALA A 178 -14.19 7.53 3.62
N LEU A 179 -14.16 8.42 4.63
CA LEU A 179 -14.35 8.06 6.04
C LEU A 179 -15.77 7.58 6.36
N GLY A 180 -16.76 7.87 5.53
CA GLY A 180 -18.13 7.35 5.61
C GLY A 180 -18.30 5.94 5.05
N LEU A 181 -17.35 5.44 4.24
CA LEU A 181 -17.42 4.14 3.61
C LEU A 181 -17.13 2.98 4.58
N ASN A 182 -17.50 1.76 4.15
CA ASN A 182 -17.17 0.53 4.87
C ASN A 182 -15.69 0.16 4.70
N LEU A 183 -14.83 0.70 5.55
CA LEU A 183 -13.38 0.58 5.47
C LEU A 183 -12.81 -0.53 6.35
N PRO A 184 -11.69 -1.17 5.96
CA PRO A 184 -10.79 -1.83 6.91
C PRO A 184 -10.23 -0.81 7.92
N SER A 185 -9.94 -1.25 9.16
CA SER A 185 -9.36 -0.36 10.19
C SER A 185 -8.07 0.32 9.70
N ILE A 186 -7.18 -0.44 9.07
CA ILE A 186 -5.92 0.10 8.56
C ILE A 186 -6.12 1.17 7.47
N THR A 187 -7.10 1.00 6.57
CA THR A 187 -7.43 1.99 5.55
C THR A 187 -7.91 3.29 6.18
N ARG A 188 -8.78 3.18 7.19
CA ARG A 188 -9.26 4.34 7.98
C ARG A 188 -8.13 5.06 8.67
N GLU A 189 -7.22 4.34 9.34
CA GLU A 189 -6.07 4.93 10.02
C GLU A 189 -5.14 5.67 9.06
N ILE A 190 -4.88 5.12 7.88
CA ILE A 190 -4.06 5.77 6.86
C ILE A 190 -4.72 7.04 6.31
N LEU A 191 -6.04 7.03 6.10
CA LEU A 191 -6.78 8.22 5.71
C LEU A 191 -6.68 9.33 6.77
N LEU A 192 -6.78 8.98 8.06
CA LEU A 192 -6.62 9.93 9.16
C LEU A 192 -5.18 10.48 9.25
N LEU A 193 -4.16 9.67 8.97
CA LEU A 193 -2.77 10.13 8.88
C LEU A 193 -2.55 11.09 7.71
N LEU A 194 -3.28 10.94 6.60
CA LEU A 194 -3.23 11.85 5.46
C LEU A 194 -3.99 13.17 5.67
N GLN A 195 -4.98 13.17 6.55
CA GLN A 195 -5.88 14.31 6.78
C GLN A 195 -5.17 15.67 6.92
N PRO A 196 -4.11 15.84 7.75
CA PRO A 196 -3.46 17.15 7.93
C PRO A 196 -2.78 17.67 6.64
N PHE A 197 -2.35 16.79 5.75
CA PHE A 197 -1.76 17.17 4.46
C PHE A 197 -2.85 17.56 3.46
N LEU A 198 -3.91 16.74 3.36
CA LEU A 198 -5.03 17.01 2.45
C LEU A 198 -5.78 18.29 2.84
N ALA A 199 -5.91 18.59 4.13
CA ALA A 199 -6.47 19.86 4.61
C ALA A 199 -5.67 21.09 4.16
N GLN A 200 -4.37 20.92 3.87
CA GLN A 200 -3.49 21.94 3.33
C GLN A 200 -3.33 21.85 1.80
N ASN A 201 -4.19 21.08 1.14
CA ASN A 201 -4.17 20.86 -0.32
C ASN A 201 -2.78 20.42 -0.85
N ARG A 202 -2.10 19.52 -0.13
CA ARG A 202 -0.76 19.02 -0.51
C ARG A 202 -0.56 17.56 -0.13
N LEU A 203 0.46 16.92 -0.68
CA LEU A 203 0.94 15.62 -0.25
C LEU A 203 1.94 15.73 0.92
N PRO A 204 2.15 14.62 1.67
CA PRO A 204 3.28 14.53 2.59
C PRO A 204 4.61 14.70 1.82
N PRO A 205 5.64 15.31 2.42
CA PRO A 205 6.96 15.37 1.79
C PRO A 205 7.60 13.96 1.72
N ALA A 206 8.41 13.69 0.69
CA ALA A 206 9.10 12.40 0.54
C ALA A 206 9.97 12.02 1.76
N GLY A 207 10.47 13.02 2.48
CA GLY A 207 11.24 12.86 3.72
C GLY A 207 10.40 12.52 4.97
N CYS A 208 9.05 12.59 4.93
CA CYS A 208 8.21 12.35 6.11
C CYS A 208 8.48 10.98 6.76
N PRO A 209 8.33 10.84 8.09
CA PRO A 209 8.38 9.55 8.77
C PRO A 209 7.37 8.56 8.19
N VAL A 210 7.74 7.28 8.11
CA VAL A 210 6.82 6.21 7.68
C VAL A 210 6.12 5.65 8.92
N SER A 211 4.80 5.77 8.99
CA SER A 211 4.01 5.14 10.06
C SER A 211 4.04 3.62 9.91
N PHE A 212 4.68 2.91 10.84
CA PHE A 212 4.82 1.46 10.81
C PHE A 212 3.98 0.79 11.87
N GLN A 213 2.97 0.06 11.43
CA GLN A 213 1.97 -0.60 12.26
C GLN A 213 2.17 -2.12 12.23
N HIS A 214 2.43 -2.71 13.40
CA HIS A 214 2.69 -4.15 13.48
C HIS A 214 2.41 -4.71 14.87
N ASN A 215 2.37 -6.05 14.98
CA ASN A 215 2.33 -6.73 16.26
C ASN A 215 3.75 -7.07 16.76
N ARG A 216 4.00 -6.78 18.04
CA ARG A 216 5.14 -7.33 18.79
C ARG A 216 4.60 -8.22 19.89
N GLY A 217 4.70 -9.53 19.70
CA GLY A 217 4.02 -10.49 20.55
C GLY A 217 2.49 -10.34 20.45
N LYS A 218 1.83 -10.10 21.58
CA LYS A 218 0.36 -9.88 21.63
C LYS A 218 -0.06 -8.41 21.51
N SER A 219 0.89 -7.46 21.51
CA SER A 219 0.61 -6.04 21.51
C SER A 219 0.70 -5.45 20.10
N TRP A 220 -0.28 -4.62 19.74
CA TRP A 220 -0.20 -3.74 18.57
C TRP A 220 0.75 -2.58 18.83
N ARG A 221 1.58 -2.23 17.87
CA ARG A 221 2.56 -1.14 17.95
C ARG A 221 2.46 -0.26 16.73
N VAL A 222 2.67 1.03 16.95
CA VAL A 222 2.87 2.04 15.92
C VAL A 222 4.24 2.65 16.15
N GLU A 223 5.11 2.53 15.18
CA GLU A 223 6.48 3.06 15.20
C GLU A 223 6.66 4.02 14.02
N GLN A 224 7.64 4.92 14.12
CA GLN A 224 8.01 5.80 13.02
C GLN A 224 9.35 5.33 12.43
N LEU A 225 9.35 4.97 11.14
CA LEU A 225 10.59 4.65 10.45
C LEU A 225 11.17 5.93 9.85
N ASN A 226 12.31 6.34 10.35
CA ASN A 226 13.08 7.51 9.89
C ASN A 226 14.46 7.07 9.41
N LEU A 227 15.00 7.78 8.44
CA LEU A 227 16.43 7.75 8.16
C LEU A 227 17.12 8.61 9.24
N THR A 228 18.00 7.99 10.03
CA THR A 228 18.94 8.74 10.86
C THR A 228 20.09 9.15 9.96
N PHE A 229 20.14 10.42 9.59
CA PHE A 229 21.36 10.98 9.03
C PHE A 229 22.31 11.16 10.23
N GLY A 230 23.40 10.39 10.28
CA GLY A 230 24.45 10.62 11.25
C GLY A 230 24.94 12.06 11.06
N THR A 231 24.83 12.88 12.10
CA THR A 231 25.59 14.12 12.19
C THR A 231 27.04 13.70 12.32
N GLY A 232 27.77 13.72 11.18
CA GLY A 232 29.21 13.59 11.14
C GLY A 232 29.88 14.84 11.67
#